data_f78897dc2b61de131e51a7d1d07dcea9
#
_entry.id   f78897dc2b61de131e51a7d1d07dcea9
#
_cell.length_a   1.000
_cell.length_b   1.000
_cell.length_c   1.000
_cell.angle_alpha   90.00
_cell.angle_beta   90.00
_cell.angle_gamma   90.00
#
_symmetry.space_group_name_H-M   'P 1'
#
loop_
_entity.id
_entity.type
_entity.pdbx_description
1 polymer ?
#
loop_
_entity_poly.entity_id
_entity_poly.type
_entity_poly.pdbx_seq_one_letter_code
_entity_poly.pdbx_strand_id
1 'polypeptide(L)'
;MGYFGDMHKGTESVKESKLDVLQSQLGKFKMKDGEGVAEMYSRLALITNEIVGLGSEEMTDKFIIKKILGALDGKYDTVCTLIQMMPNYKDLKPTEVIGRIVAHDVTQG
;
A
#
# COMPACT_ATOMS: atom_id res chain seq x y z
N MET A 1 -9.45 -30.35 28.04
CA MET A 1 -9.50 -29.75 27.50
C MET A 1 -9.24 -28.37 27.09
N GLY A 2 -8.35 -27.71 27.65
CA GLY A 2 -7.82 -26.49 27.19
C GLY A 2 -7.41 -26.53 25.74
N TYR A 3 -7.36 -27.72 25.20
CA TYR A 3 -6.90 -27.93 23.86
C TYR A 3 -7.68 -27.17 22.80
N PHE A 4 -9.01 -27.19 22.88
CA PHE A 4 -9.83 -26.50 21.90
C PHE A 4 -9.73 -25.00 22.06
N GLY A 5 -9.68 -24.52 23.29
CA GLY A 5 -9.48 -23.12 23.56
C GLY A 5 -8.15 -22.62 23.00
N ASP A 6 -7.11 -23.45 23.17
CA ASP A 6 -5.79 -23.10 22.68
C ASP A 6 -5.75 -23.04 21.16
N MET A 7 -6.46 -23.93 20.48
CA MET A 7 -6.52 -23.92 19.03
C MET A 7 -7.21 -22.66 18.53
N HIS A 8 -8.29 -22.28 19.19
CA HIS A 8 -9.00 -21.05 18.80
C HIS A 8 -8.13 -19.83 19.02
N LYS A 9 -7.47 -19.76 20.15
CA LYS A 9 -6.54 -18.66 20.43
C LYS A 9 -5.37 -18.69 19.48
N GLY A 10 -4.89 -19.89 19.13
CA GLY A 10 -3.81 -20.02 18.17
C GLY A 10 -4.16 -19.44 16.81
N THR A 11 -5.39 -19.62 16.36
CA THR A 11 -5.85 -19.07 15.10
C THR A 11 -5.85 -17.56 15.12
N GLU A 12 -6.34 -16.95 16.20
CA GLU A 12 -6.35 -15.49 16.33
C GLU A 12 -4.93 -14.94 16.45
N SER A 13 -4.07 -15.62 17.20
CA SER A 13 -2.67 -15.24 17.33
C SER A 13 -1.96 -15.30 15.98
N VAL A 14 -2.27 -16.30 15.17
CA VAL A 14 -1.69 -16.41 13.82
C VAL A 14 -2.12 -15.25 12.97
N LYS A 15 -3.41 -14.85 13.02
CA LYS A 15 -3.88 -13.69 12.26
C LYS A 15 -3.20 -12.42 12.72
N GLU A 16 -3.08 -12.23 14.03
CA GLU A 16 -2.40 -11.04 14.57
C GLU A 16 -0.94 -11.00 14.15
N SER A 17 -0.26 -12.15 14.20
CA SER A 17 1.12 -12.25 13.79
C SER A 17 1.28 -11.92 12.30
N LYS A 18 0.37 -12.42 11.48
CA LYS A 18 0.41 -12.12 10.04
C LYS A 18 0.17 -10.64 9.78
N LEU A 19 -0.79 -10.04 10.51
CA LEU A 19 -1.04 -8.60 10.39
C LEU A 19 0.20 -7.80 10.77
N ASP A 20 0.87 -8.19 11.86
CA ASP A 20 2.08 -7.50 12.32
C ASP A 20 3.18 -7.56 11.25
N VAL A 21 3.37 -8.73 10.64
CA VAL A 21 4.37 -8.91 9.59
C VAL A 21 4.01 -8.04 8.38
N LEU A 22 2.75 -8.07 7.97
CA LEU A 22 2.30 -7.31 6.80
C LEU A 22 2.40 -5.81 7.05
N GLN A 23 2.03 -5.35 8.24
CA GLN A 23 2.16 -3.94 8.60
C GLN A 23 3.61 -3.50 8.67
N SER A 24 4.49 -4.39 9.14
CA SER A 24 5.92 -4.13 9.13
C SER A 24 6.44 -3.99 7.70
N GLN A 25 5.97 -4.85 6.79
CA GLN A 25 6.32 -4.75 5.38
C GLN A 25 5.84 -3.44 4.78
N LEU A 26 4.64 -2.99 5.14
CA LEU A 26 4.14 -1.69 4.71
C LEU A 26 5.00 -0.55 5.22
N GLY A 27 5.42 -0.63 6.48
CA GLY A 27 6.24 0.41 7.07
C GLY A 27 7.59 0.57 6.38
N LYS A 28 8.10 -0.51 5.80
CA LYS A 28 9.38 -0.52 5.10
C LYS A 28 9.20 -0.48 3.58
N PHE A 29 7.97 -0.39 3.11
CA PHE A 29 7.69 -0.48 1.68
C PHE A 29 8.25 0.72 0.94
N LYS A 30 9.05 0.46 -0.07
CA LYS A 30 9.61 1.49 -0.95
C LYS A 30 9.84 0.91 -2.33
N MET A 31 9.85 1.78 -3.32
CA MET A 31 10.18 1.41 -4.69
C MET A 31 11.61 0.89 -4.74
N LYS A 32 11.81 -0.19 -5.46
CA LYS A 32 13.15 -0.78 -5.65
C LYS A 32 13.84 -0.12 -6.82
N ASP A 33 15.17 -0.20 -6.82
CA ASP A 33 15.96 0.31 -7.94
C ASP A 33 15.54 -0.40 -9.22
N GLY A 34 15.28 0.37 -10.25
CA GLY A 34 14.88 -0.20 -11.53
C GLY A 34 13.44 -0.68 -11.61
N GLU A 35 12.69 -0.55 -10.52
CA GLU A 35 11.30 -0.97 -10.50
C GLU A 35 10.40 0.10 -11.10
N GLY A 36 9.43 -0.30 -11.94
CA GLY A 36 8.43 0.61 -12.45
C GLY A 36 7.35 0.90 -11.44
N VAL A 37 6.62 2.00 -11.63
CA VAL A 37 5.55 2.41 -10.73
C VAL A 37 4.46 1.34 -10.66
N ALA A 38 4.07 0.80 -11.81
CA ALA A 38 3.04 -0.23 -11.86
C ALA A 38 3.48 -1.51 -11.13
N GLU A 39 4.75 -1.87 -11.26
CA GLU A 39 5.30 -3.04 -10.57
C GLU A 39 5.30 -2.82 -9.06
N MET A 40 5.70 -1.63 -8.63
CA MET A 40 5.67 -1.25 -7.22
C MET A 40 4.24 -1.35 -6.68
N TYR A 41 3.28 -0.83 -7.42
CA TYR A 41 1.89 -0.86 -7.01
C TYR A 41 1.37 -2.29 -6.89
N SER A 42 1.77 -3.17 -7.81
CA SER A 42 1.37 -4.58 -7.75
C SER A 42 1.85 -5.25 -6.46
N ARG A 43 3.09 -4.96 -6.04
CA ARG A 43 3.63 -5.48 -4.78
C ARG A 43 2.84 -4.93 -3.60
N LEU A 44 2.56 -3.63 -3.62
CA LEU A 44 1.79 -2.99 -2.56
C LEU A 44 0.39 -3.60 -2.47
N ALA A 45 -0.26 -3.81 -3.61
CA ALA A 45 -1.59 -4.37 -3.66
C ALA A 45 -1.64 -5.78 -3.06
N LEU A 46 -0.61 -6.59 -3.27
CA LEU A 46 -0.55 -7.91 -2.67
C LEU A 46 -0.57 -7.82 -1.14
N ILE A 47 0.21 -6.89 -0.58
CA ILE A 47 0.28 -6.70 0.86
C ILE A 47 -1.06 -6.18 1.40
N THR A 48 -1.61 -5.13 0.78
CA THR A 48 -2.84 -4.52 1.25
C THR A 48 -4.03 -5.48 1.13
N ASN A 49 -4.08 -6.27 0.06
CA ASN A 49 -5.15 -7.25 -0.11
C ASN A 49 -5.09 -8.35 0.94
N GLU A 50 -3.90 -8.78 1.33
CA GLU A 50 -3.75 -9.76 2.39
C GLU A 50 -4.23 -9.19 3.73
N ILE A 51 -3.90 -7.93 4.00
CA ILE A 51 -4.33 -7.25 5.22
C ILE A 51 -5.85 -7.16 5.27
N VAL A 52 -6.48 -6.78 4.16
CA VAL A 52 -7.94 -6.72 4.05
C VAL A 52 -8.53 -8.11 4.25
N GLY A 53 -7.93 -9.13 3.66
CA GLY A 53 -8.37 -10.52 3.81
C GLY A 53 -8.33 -11.02 5.25
N LEU A 54 -7.48 -10.43 6.09
CA LEU A 54 -7.40 -10.76 7.51
C LEU A 54 -8.39 -9.96 8.36
N GLY A 55 -9.23 -9.14 7.73
CA GLY A 55 -10.29 -8.44 8.43
C GLY A 55 -9.97 -7.01 8.86
N SER A 56 -8.81 -6.48 8.47
CA SER A 56 -8.46 -5.12 8.81
C SER A 56 -9.22 -4.12 7.95
N GLU A 57 -9.69 -3.03 8.56
CA GLU A 57 -10.40 -1.98 7.87
C GLU A 57 -9.54 -0.75 7.65
N GLU A 58 -8.24 -0.86 7.95
CA GLU A 58 -7.32 0.28 7.86
C GLU A 58 -6.89 0.61 6.43
N MET A 59 -7.08 -0.32 5.50
CA MET A 59 -6.59 -0.16 4.13
C MET A 59 -7.58 0.66 3.29
N THR A 60 -7.79 1.91 3.68
CA THR A 60 -8.63 2.83 2.92
C THR A 60 -7.88 3.35 1.70
N ASP A 61 -8.61 3.86 0.72
CA ASP A 61 -8.00 4.45 -0.47
C ASP A 61 -7.01 5.55 -0.09
N LYS A 62 -7.39 6.40 0.86
CA LYS A 62 -6.55 7.49 1.31
C LYS A 62 -5.23 6.95 1.91
N PHE A 63 -5.32 5.91 2.71
CA PHE A 63 -4.14 5.29 3.33
C PHE A 63 -3.22 4.72 2.26
N ILE A 64 -3.80 4.00 1.29
CA ILE A 64 -3.02 3.37 0.22
C ILE A 64 -2.33 4.43 -0.64
N ILE A 65 -3.05 5.51 -0.97
CA ILE A 65 -2.46 6.62 -1.73
C ILE A 65 -1.27 7.23 -1.00
N LYS A 66 -1.40 7.44 0.31
CA LYS A 66 -0.28 7.96 1.09
C LYS A 66 0.92 7.01 1.05
N LYS A 67 0.68 5.71 1.10
CA LYS A 67 1.76 4.72 0.99
C LYS A 67 2.42 4.76 -0.37
N ILE A 68 1.63 4.89 -1.44
CA ILE A 68 2.16 5.00 -2.80
C ILE A 68 3.10 6.21 -2.89
N LEU A 69 2.60 7.37 -2.49
CA LEU A 69 3.36 8.60 -2.61
C LEU A 69 4.63 8.57 -1.75
N GLY A 70 4.55 7.97 -0.57
CA GLY A 70 5.70 7.87 0.31
C GLY A 70 6.73 6.82 -0.12
N ALA A 71 6.33 5.87 -0.97
CA ALA A 71 7.21 4.80 -1.41
C ALA A 71 8.00 5.14 -2.68
N LEU A 72 7.56 6.18 -3.42
CA LEU A 72 8.19 6.56 -4.69
C LEU A 72 9.57 7.16 -4.49
N ASP A 73 10.45 6.96 -5.49
CA ASP A 73 11.77 7.59 -5.50
C ASP A 73 11.63 9.10 -5.58
N GLY A 74 12.69 9.80 -5.17
CA GLY A 74 12.73 11.26 -5.20
C GLY A 74 12.49 11.87 -6.57
N LYS A 75 12.77 11.14 -7.64
CA LYS A 75 12.52 11.63 -8.99
C LYS A 75 11.03 11.87 -9.26
N TYR A 76 10.16 11.32 -8.42
CA TYR A 76 8.72 11.51 -8.54
C TYR A 76 8.16 12.60 -7.61
N ASP A 77 9.03 13.31 -6.89
CA ASP A 77 8.59 14.32 -5.92
C ASP A 77 7.69 15.37 -6.55
N THR A 78 8.03 15.83 -7.76
CA THR A 78 7.23 16.83 -8.45
C THR A 78 5.81 16.33 -8.72
N VAL A 79 5.67 15.11 -9.25
CA VAL A 79 4.34 14.58 -9.55
C VAL A 79 3.56 14.31 -8.28
N CYS A 80 4.24 13.87 -7.22
CA CYS A 80 3.58 13.66 -5.92
C CYS A 80 3.00 14.97 -5.40
N THR A 81 3.77 16.06 -5.48
CA THR A 81 3.31 17.37 -5.06
C THR A 81 2.12 17.82 -5.90
N LEU A 82 2.18 17.65 -7.22
CA LEU A 82 1.09 18.02 -8.11
C LEU A 82 -0.20 17.28 -7.77
N ILE A 83 -0.09 15.97 -7.47
CA ILE A 83 -1.25 15.15 -7.10
C ILE A 83 -1.84 15.65 -5.78
N GLN A 84 -1.00 15.93 -4.81
CA GLN A 84 -1.47 16.40 -3.49
C GLN A 84 -2.12 17.76 -3.56
N MET A 85 -1.79 18.57 -4.56
CA MET A 85 -2.37 19.90 -4.75
C MET A 85 -3.69 19.87 -5.51
N MET A 86 -4.12 18.72 -6.02
CA MET A 86 -5.37 18.62 -6.75
C MET A 86 -6.57 18.83 -5.84
N PRO A 87 -7.59 19.60 -6.28
CA PRO A 87 -8.76 19.84 -5.44
C PRO A 87 -9.48 18.58 -5.00
N ASN A 88 -9.46 17.54 -5.83
CA ASN A 88 -10.13 16.28 -5.54
C ASN A 88 -9.17 15.18 -5.06
N TYR A 89 -8.01 15.58 -4.54
CA TYR A 89 -7.01 14.62 -4.08
C TYR A 89 -7.59 13.57 -3.12
N LYS A 90 -8.46 14.02 -2.20
CA LYS A 90 -9.03 13.13 -1.18
C LYS A 90 -10.00 12.11 -1.76
N ASP A 91 -10.53 12.39 -2.95
CA ASP A 91 -11.51 11.52 -3.60
C ASP A 91 -10.89 10.62 -4.66
N LEU A 92 -9.59 10.74 -4.89
CA LEU A 92 -8.90 9.91 -5.86
C LEU A 92 -8.83 8.46 -5.38
N LYS A 93 -8.81 7.55 -6.34
CA LYS A 93 -8.57 6.14 -6.05
C LYS A 93 -7.10 5.81 -6.30
N PRO A 94 -6.56 4.79 -5.62
CA PRO A 94 -5.15 4.42 -5.82
C PRO A 94 -4.79 4.17 -7.28
N THR A 95 -5.67 3.52 -8.04
CA THR A 95 -5.43 3.24 -9.45
C THR A 95 -5.33 4.51 -10.27
N GLU A 96 -6.13 5.54 -9.92
CA GLU A 96 -6.07 6.82 -10.60
C GLU A 96 -4.75 7.53 -10.32
N VAL A 97 -4.28 7.46 -9.07
CA VAL A 97 -3.00 8.04 -8.69
C VAL A 97 -1.87 7.38 -9.48
N ILE A 98 -1.87 6.06 -9.54
CA ILE A 98 -0.86 5.31 -10.29
C ILE A 98 -0.89 5.71 -11.77
N GLY A 99 -2.09 5.82 -12.36
CA GLY A 99 -2.23 6.23 -13.75
C GLY A 99 -1.63 7.60 -14.03
N ARG A 100 -1.84 8.54 -13.12
CA ARG A 100 -1.28 9.89 -13.28
C ARG A 100 0.24 9.89 -13.16
N ILE A 101 0.78 9.08 -12.25
CA ILE A 101 2.23 8.98 -12.07
C ILE A 101 2.87 8.35 -13.31
N VAL A 102 2.27 7.28 -13.83
CA VAL A 102 2.76 6.62 -15.03
C VAL A 102 2.72 7.57 -16.22
N ALA A 103 1.62 8.32 -16.38
CA ALA A 103 1.50 9.29 -17.46
C ALA A 103 2.56 10.39 -17.37
N HIS A 104 2.85 10.86 -16.16
CA HIS A 104 3.88 11.88 -15.93
C HIS A 104 5.26 11.32 -16.31
N ASP A 105 5.54 10.08 -15.90
CA ASP A 105 6.82 9.43 -16.17
C ASP A 105 7.04 9.28 -17.67
N VAL A 106 6.01 8.88 -18.41
CA VAL A 106 6.08 8.76 -19.86
C VAL A 106 6.33 10.11 -20.51
N THR A 107 5.67 11.16 -20.01
CA THR A 107 5.83 12.52 -20.54
C THR A 107 7.25 13.04 -20.30
N GLN A 108 7.82 12.72 -19.16
CA GLN A 108 9.17 13.15 -18.81
C GLN A 108 10.26 12.33 -19.48
N GLY A 109 9.94 11.08 -19.73
CA GLY A 109 10.88 10.15 -20.34
C GLY A 109 10.99 10.30 -21.82
#